data_eaa9b2b40124896ebb68e5fe373e513f
#
_entry.id   eaa9b2b40124896ebb68e5fe373e513f
#
_cell.length_a   1.000
_cell.length_b   1.000
_cell.length_c   1.000
_cell.angle_alpha   90.00
_cell.angle_beta   90.00
_cell.angle_gamma   90.00
#
_symmetry.space_group_name_H-M   'P 1'
#
loop_
_entity.id
_entity.type
_entity.pdbx_description
1 polymer ?
#
loop_
_entity_poly.entity_id
_entity_poly.type
_entity_poly.pdbx_seq_one_letter_code
_entity_poly.pdbx_strand_id
1 'polypeptide(L)'
;GWHAQGQLSIVQITGAIKTLAAGSDLSSFLYDPVSLLLIAFTVVSFFIWGRGTFCGWLCPFGALQEFVAIAAQKLRVPQIRLPRPLARVLDRGRYALLAALVLSAALAPRLAESMVEVEPFKTAITVGFDRAWPYVAWAVGLLLAGAFSYKFFCRYLCPLGAAMALGGKFRRFDWLVRRAECGKPCQTCRHRCQYDAIERSGDIRYDDCFQCLDCVGIHADPQRCAPVLLYVKKGRTVTPLPVPVRTADAVS
;
A
#
# COMPACT_ATOMS: atom_id res chain seq x y z
N GLY A 1 -1.83 16.21 10.01
CA GLY A 1 -0.44 16.18 10.37
C GLY A 1 -0.07 16.99 11.59
N TRP A 2 0.77 18.01 11.44
CA TRP A 2 1.47 18.65 12.55
C TRP A 2 0.58 19.36 13.57
N HIS A 3 -0.56 19.90 13.19
CA HIS A 3 -1.45 20.60 14.14
C HIS A 3 -2.51 19.68 14.78
N ALA A 4 -3.04 18.71 14.04
CA ALA A 4 -4.11 17.86 14.54
C ALA A 4 -3.63 16.46 14.95
N GLN A 5 -2.37 16.10 14.65
CA GLN A 5 -1.76 14.77 14.90
C GLN A 5 -2.62 13.58 14.45
N GLY A 6 -3.66 13.83 13.67
CA GLY A 6 -4.54 12.79 13.11
C GLY A 6 -3.80 11.95 12.07
N GLN A 7 -3.43 10.74 12.44
CA GLN A 7 -2.77 9.76 11.58
C GLN A 7 -3.45 8.42 11.75
N LEU A 8 -3.65 7.71 10.65
CA LEU A 8 -4.07 6.33 10.73
C LEU A 8 -2.83 5.43 10.86
N SER A 9 -2.69 4.78 11.99
CA SER A 9 -1.60 3.84 12.30
C SER A 9 -2.15 2.58 12.96
N ILE A 10 -1.31 1.55 13.10
CA ILE A 10 -1.68 0.33 13.80
C ILE A 10 -2.03 0.59 15.27
N VAL A 11 -1.52 1.68 15.85
CA VAL A 11 -1.83 2.12 17.23
C VAL A 11 -3.34 2.31 17.43
N GLN A 12 -4.05 2.86 16.47
CA GLN A 12 -5.49 3.06 16.54
C GLN A 12 -6.24 1.73 16.50
N ILE A 13 -5.79 0.79 15.66
CA ILE A 13 -6.39 -0.56 15.58
C ILE A 13 -6.15 -1.32 16.89
N THR A 14 -4.90 -1.33 17.39
CA THR A 14 -4.58 -2.00 18.65
C THR A 14 -5.24 -1.32 19.84
N GLY A 15 -5.35 0.00 19.83
CA GLY A 15 -6.07 0.79 20.83
C GLY A 15 -7.56 0.42 20.87
N ALA A 16 -8.22 0.36 19.71
CA ALA A 16 -9.62 -0.05 19.62
C ALA A 16 -9.84 -1.47 20.15
N ILE A 17 -8.93 -2.40 19.80
CA ILE A 17 -9.00 -3.79 20.31
C ILE A 17 -8.83 -3.84 21.82
N LYS A 18 -7.88 -3.09 22.39
CA LYS A 18 -7.69 -3.00 23.86
C LYS A 18 -8.93 -2.47 24.56
N THR A 19 -9.53 -1.40 24.04
CA THR A 19 -10.72 -0.77 24.59
C THR A 19 -11.90 -1.75 24.59
N LEU A 20 -12.10 -2.46 23.47
CA LEU A 20 -13.13 -3.49 23.36
C LEU A 20 -12.88 -4.68 24.31
N ALA A 21 -11.64 -5.15 24.40
CA ALA A 21 -11.25 -6.25 25.29
C ALA A 21 -11.41 -5.88 26.77
N ALA A 22 -11.22 -4.60 27.12
CA ALA A 22 -11.44 -4.08 28.49
C ALA A 22 -12.92 -3.79 28.80
N GLY A 23 -13.84 -3.98 27.85
CA GLY A 23 -15.26 -3.65 28.00
C GLY A 23 -15.55 -2.17 28.19
N SER A 24 -14.62 -1.28 27.75
CA SER A 24 -14.74 0.17 27.86
C SER A 24 -15.39 0.76 26.62
N ASP A 25 -16.03 1.91 26.77
CA ASP A 25 -16.67 2.60 25.65
C ASP A 25 -15.65 3.16 24.65
N LEU A 26 -15.95 3.02 23.38
CA LEU A 26 -15.18 3.59 22.25
C LEU A 26 -15.31 5.12 22.16
N SER A 27 -15.98 5.77 23.10
CA SER A 27 -16.21 7.22 23.08
C SER A 27 -14.92 8.03 22.99
N SER A 28 -13.82 7.55 23.60
CA SER A 28 -12.51 8.22 23.53
C SER A 28 -11.95 8.34 22.10
N PHE A 29 -12.33 7.46 21.17
CA PHE A 29 -11.96 7.54 19.77
C PHE A 29 -12.78 8.57 18.99
N LEU A 30 -13.94 8.95 19.50
CA LEU A 30 -14.84 9.94 18.90
C LEU A 30 -14.41 11.39 19.20
N TYR A 31 -13.51 11.60 20.16
CA TYR A 31 -13.05 12.95 20.52
C TYR A 31 -12.11 13.58 19.51
N ASP A 32 -11.47 12.80 18.62
CA ASP A 32 -10.65 13.35 17.55
C ASP A 32 -11.40 13.28 16.19
N PRO A 33 -12.04 14.37 15.77
CA PRO A 33 -12.84 14.39 14.54
C PRO A 33 -12.00 14.17 13.29
N VAL A 34 -10.71 14.53 13.31
CA VAL A 34 -9.80 14.37 12.15
C VAL A 34 -9.47 12.90 11.94
N SER A 35 -9.13 12.18 13.01
CA SER A 35 -8.88 10.74 12.93
C SER A 35 -10.12 9.96 12.52
N LEU A 36 -11.30 10.34 13.05
CA LEU A 36 -12.56 9.72 12.67
C LEU A 36 -12.86 9.89 11.17
N LEU A 37 -12.67 11.10 10.65
CA LEU A 37 -12.86 11.40 9.23
C LEU A 37 -11.88 10.61 8.35
N LEU A 38 -10.61 10.50 8.75
CA LEU A 38 -9.62 9.70 8.05
C LEU A 38 -9.97 8.21 8.06
N ILE A 39 -10.43 7.68 9.19
CA ILE A 39 -10.88 6.29 9.31
C ILE A 39 -12.07 6.06 8.38
N ALA A 40 -13.11 6.90 8.46
CA ALA A 40 -14.30 6.80 7.63
C ALA A 40 -13.95 6.87 6.13
N PHE A 41 -13.12 7.84 5.72
CA PHE A 41 -12.64 7.94 4.35
C PHE A 41 -11.88 6.67 3.91
N THR A 42 -11.00 6.16 4.78
CA THR A 42 -10.20 4.96 4.47
C THR A 42 -11.09 3.74 4.32
N VAL A 43 -12.06 3.55 5.21
CA VAL A 43 -13.03 2.45 5.12
C VAL A 43 -13.85 2.54 3.83
N VAL A 44 -14.38 3.71 3.50
CA VAL A 44 -15.11 3.93 2.25
C VAL A 44 -14.22 3.64 1.04
N SER A 45 -12.96 4.10 1.06
CA SER A 45 -12.01 3.89 -0.03
C SER A 45 -11.68 2.41 -0.25
N PHE A 46 -11.70 1.57 0.80
CA PHE A 46 -11.54 0.11 0.65
C PHE A 46 -12.62 -0.51 -0.19
N PHE A 47 -13.88 -0.12 0.05
CA PHE A 47 -15.01 -0.64 -0.69
C PHE A 47 -15.02 -0.17 -2.15
N ILE A 48 -14.52 1.03 -2.43
CA ILE A 48 -14.55 1.59 -3.78
C ILE A 48 -13.29 1.18 -4.56
N TRP A 49 -12.11 1.49 -4.05
CA TRP A 49 -10.85 1.39 -4.80
C TRP A 49 -9.85 0.37 -4.23
N GLY A 50 -10.01 -0.07 -2.99
CA GLY A 50 -9.05 -0.92 -2.30
C GLY A 50 -7.94 -0.13 -1.58
N ARG A 51 -6.91 -0.85 -1.11
CA ARG A 51 -5.88 -0.31 -0.21
C ARG A 51 -5.00 0.80 -0.80
N GLY A 52 -4.87 0.84 -2.11
CA GLY A 52 -3.88 1.67 -2.78
C GLY A 52 -4.08 3.17 -2.56
N THR A 53 -5.33 3.61 -2.39
CA THR A 53 -5.67 5.01 -2.11
C THR A 53 -5.00 5.51 -0.84
N PHE A 54 -5.09 4.76 0.27
CA PHE A 54 -4.45 5.15 1.51
C PHE A 54 -2.92 4.96 1.45
N CYS A 55 -2.47 3.74 1.13
CA CYS A 55 -1.04 3.41 1.16
C CYS A 55 -0.21 4.12 0.07
N GLY A 56 -0.85 4.50 -1.04
CA GLY A 56 -0.21 5.21 -2.14
C GLY A 56 -0.17 6.73 -1.98
N TRP A 57 -1.24 7.33 -1.41
CA TRP A 57 -1.47 8.78 -1.48
C TRP A 57 -1.57 9.48 -0.13
N LEU A 58 -2.14 8.82 0.87
CA LEU A 58 -2.40 9.42 2.19
C LEU A 58 -1.35 9.09 3.24
N CYS A 59 -0.67 7.95 3.11
CA CYS A 59 0.32 7.50 4.08
C CYS A 59 1.59 8.35 4.00
N PRO A 60 1.91 9.18 5.00
CA PRO A 60 3.06 10.07 4.94
C PRO A 60 4.39 9.32 4.92
N PHE A 61 4.51 8.20 5.63
CA PHE A 61 5.72 7.37 5.58
C PHE A 61 5.87 6.68 4.23
N GLY A 62 4.75 6.28 3.60
CA GLY A 62 4.75 5.77 2.24
C GLY A 62 5.25 6.80 1.22
N ALA A 63 4.84 8.06 1.36
CA ALA A 63 5.33 9.16 0.55
C ALA A 63 6.82 9.42 0.79
N LEU A 64 7.27 9.41 2.05
CA LEU A 64 8.70 9.59 2.39
C LEU A 64 9.57 8.49 1.75
N GLN A 65 9.16 7.23 1.79
CA GLN A 65 9.88 6.14 1.11
C GLN A 65 9.91 6.33 -0.42
N GLU A 66 8.85 6.87 -1.00
CA GLU A 66 8.79 7.15 -2.42
C GLU A 66 9.76 8.27 -2.81
N PHE A 67 9.82 9.36 -2.04
CA PHE A 67 10.81 10.41 -2.25
C PHE A 67 12.24 9.89 -2.16
N VAL A 68 12.54 9.06 -1.17
CA VAL A 68 13.87 8.43 -1.03
C VAL A 68 14.19 7.54 -2.23
N ALA A 69 13.22 6.74 -2.71
CA ALA A 69 13.41 5.90 -3.88
C ALA A 69 13.62 6.70 -5.16
N ILE A 70 12.88 7.80 -5.36
CA ILE A 70 13.05 8.71 -6.50
C ILE A 70 14.43 9.38 -6.45
N ALA A 71 14.87 9.85 -5.28
CA ALA A 71 16.19 10.43 -5.09
C ALA A 71 17.29 9.40 -5.40
N ALA A 72 17.15 8.17 -4.90
CA ALA A 72 18.06 7.07 -5.18
C ALA A 72 18.15 6.75 -6.69
N GLN A 73 17.03 6.75 -7.40
CA GLN A 73 17.01 6.55 -8.85
C GLN A 73 17.73 7.68 -9.60
N LYS A 74 17.55 8.94 -9.16
CA LYS A 74 18.30 10.08 -9.74
C LYS A 74 19.81 9.95 -9.50
N LEU A 75 20.20 9.40 -8.36
CA LEU A 75 21.60 9.08 -8.03
C LEU A 75 22.08 7.77 -8.70
N ARG A 76 21.28 7.16 -9.57
CA ARG A 76 21.58 5.90 -10.27
C ARG A 76 21.81 4.70 -9.35
N VAL A 77 21.25 4.71 -8.14
CA VAL A 77 21.26 3.55 -7.24
C VAL A 77 20.42 2.43 -7.88
N PRO A 78 20.97 1.21 -8.02
CA PRO A 78 20.25 0.11 -8.64
C PRO A 78 19.04 -0.30 -7.80
N GLN A 79 17.88 -0.37 -8.42
CA GLN A 79 16.66 -0.86 -7.77
C GLN A 79 16.63 -2.38 -7.79
N ILE A 80 16.65 -2.98 -6.62
CA ILE A 80 16.68 -4.44 -6.46
C ILE A 80 15.25 -4.96 -6.41
N ARG A 81 14.91 -5.83 -7.34
CA ARG A 81 13.66 -6.61 -7.28
C ARG A 81 13.93 -7.90 -6.52
N LEU A 82 13.26 -8.09 -5.40
CA LEU A 82 13.43 -9.30 -4.60
C LEU A 82 13.03 -10.55 -5.41
N PRO A 83 13.79 -11.64 -5.31
CA PRO A 83 13.41 -12.90 -5.94
C PRO A 83 12.05 -13.38 -5.40
N ARG A 84 11.24 -13.94 -6.28
CA ARG A 84 9.86 -14.34 -5.97
C ARG A 84 9.68 -15.21 -4.71
N PRO A 85 10.57 -16.19 -4.40
CA PRO A 85 10.41 -16.97 -3.17
C PRO A 85 10.56 -16.10 -1.93
N LEU A 86 11.57 -15.24 -1.89
CA LEU A 86 11.81 -14.33 -0.75
C LEU A 86 10.68 -13.30 -0.62
N ALA A 87 10.23 -12.72 -1.73
CA ALA A 87 9.11 -11.79 -1.72
C ALA A 87 7.84 -12.42 -1.14
N ARG A 88 7.55 -13.70 -1.46
CA ARG A 88 6.39 -14.42 -0.90
C ARG A 88 6.52 -14.71 0.60
N VAL A 89 7.72 -15.01 1.08
CA VAL A 89 7.96 -15.23 2.52
C VAL A 89 7.75 -13.93 3.28
N LEU A 90 8.32 -12.84 2.81
CA LEU A 90 8.17 -11.52 3.43
C LEU A 90 6.72 -11.03 3.37
N ASP A 91 6.03 -11.28 2.27
CA ASP A 91 4.61 -10.94 2.12
C ASP A 91 3.73 -11.68 3.13
N ARG A 92 3.99 -12.97 3.38
CA ARG A 92 3.33 -13.73 4.45
C ARG A 92 3.72 -13.22 5.83
N GLY A 93 4.97 -12.82 6.02
CA GLY A 93 5.50 -12.29 7.27
C GLY A 93 4.74 -11.06 7.77
N ARG A 94 4.33 -10.16 6.88
CA ARG A 94 3.52 -8.98 7.27
C ARG A 94 2.15 -9.37 7.86
N TYR A 95 1.52 -10.44 7.36
CA TYR A 95 0.25 -10.94 7.93
C TYR A 95 0.47 -11.64 9.26
N ALA A 96 1.56 -12.39 9.40
CA ALA A 96 1.94 -13.00 10.69
C ALA A 96 2.22 -11.92 11.75
N LEU A 97 2.91 -10.84 11.37
CA LEU A 97 3.16 -9.70 12.25
C LEU A 97 1.85 -8.99 12.64
N LEU A 98 0.93 -8.80 11.70
CA LEU A 98 -0.39 -8.26 11.99
C LEU A 98 -1.14 -9.15 12.98
N ALA A 99 -1.17 -10.46 12.75
CA ALA A 99 -1.83 -11.41 13.65
C ALA A 99 -1.22 -11.40 15.05
N ALA A 100 0.12 -11.37 15.14
CA ALA A 100 0.82 -11.27 16.43
C ALA A 100 0.49 -9.97 17.17
N LEU A 101 0.40 -8.83 16.45
CA LEU A 101 -0.01 -7.54 17.03
C LEU A 101 -1.45 -7.55 17.54
N VAL A 102 -2.37 -8.10 16.77
CA VAL A 102 -3.79 -8.21 17.16
C VAL A 102 -3.94 -9.10 18.38
N LEU A 103 -3.29 -10.28 18.38
CA LEU A 103 -3.33 -11.20 19.52
C LEU A 103 -2.67 -10.59 20.76
N SER A 104 -1.52 -9.95 20.62
CA SER A 104 -0.86 -9.29 21.76
C SER A 104 -1.69 -8.12 22.31
N ALA A 105 -2.39 -7.37 21.46
CA ALA A 105 -3.29 -6.31 21.91
C ALA A 105 -4.45 -6.82 22.76
N ALA A 106 -4.96 -8.03 22.46
CA ALA A 106 -6.05 -8.65 23.20
C ALA A 106 -5.58 -9.34 24.49
N LEU A 107 -4.43 -10.04 24.46
CA LEU A 107 -3.99 -10.93 25.54
C LEU A 107 -2.91 -10.31 26.44
N ALA A 108 -2.04 -9.48 25.88
CA ALA A 108 -0.87 -8.91 26.56
C ALA A 108 -0.62 -7.45 26.14
N PRO A 109 -1.41 -6.48 26.65
CA PRO A 109 -1.35 -5.08 26.22
C PRO A 109 0.03 -4.43 26.30
N ARG A 110 0.85 -4.79 27.30
CA ARG A 110 2.23 -4.28 27.46
C ARG A 110 3.15 -4.76 26.34
N LEU A 111 2.97 -6.01 25.89
CA LEU A 111 3.74 -6.56 24.77
C LEU A 111 3.32 -5.87 23.45
N ALA A 112 2.03 -5.61 23.26
CA ALA A 112 1.53 -4.89 22.10
C ALA A 112 2.17 -3.49 21.97
N GLU A 113 2.37 -2.78 23.07
CA GLU A 113 3.01 -1.46 23.07
C GLU A 113 4.45 -1.48 22.58
N SER A 114 5.23 -2.50 22.93
CA SER A 114 6.58 -2.66 22.39
C SER A 114 6.57 -3.13 20.93
N MET A 115 5.64 -3.99 20.53
CA MET A 115 5.54 -4.48 19.15
C MET A 115 5.08 -3.40 18.17
N VAL A 116 4.28 -2.43 18.60
CA VAL A 116 3.84 -1.30 17.76
C VAL A 116 5.03 -0.44 17.32
N GLU A 117 6.13 -0.43 18.06
CA GLU A 117 7.35 0.31 17.70
C GLU A 117 8.05 -0.23 16.41
N VAL A 118 7.60 -1.36 15.87
CA VAL A 118 8.01 -1.83 14.53
C VAL A 118 7.58 -0.83 13.45
N GLU A 119 6.47 -0.10 13.67
CA GLU A 119 6.08 0.98 12.77
C GLU A 119 6.90 2.25 13.03
N PRO A 120 7.66 2.73 12.04
CA PRO A 120 8.49 3.93 12.18
C PRO A 120 7.70 5.24 12.12
N PHE A 121 6.36 5.18 12.09
CA PHE A 121 5.48 6.34 11.97
C PHE A 121 5.72 7.37 13.07
N LYS A 122 5.70 6.93 14.31
CA LYS A 122 5.92 7.81 15.47
C LYS A 122 7.27 8.50 15.37
N THR A 123 8.32 7.74 15.03
CA THR A 123 9.70 8.26 14.94
C THR A 123 9.85 9.22 13.76
N ALA A 124 9.37 8.88 12.57
CA ALA A 124 9.63 9.66 11.37
C ALA A 124 8.66 10.84 11.19
N ILE A 125 7.39 10.69 11.62
CA ILE A 125 6.33 11.65 11.28
C ILE A 125 5.87 12.44 12.50
N THR A 126 5.65 11.77 13.65
CA THR A 126 5.10 12.46 14.82
C THR A 126 6.15 13.30 15.54
N VAL A 127 7.34 12.73 15.79
CA VAL A 127 8.41 13.39 16.56
C VAL A 127 9.59 13.86 15.70
N GLY A 128 9.55 13.65 14.37
CA GLY A 128 10.57 14.20 13.46
C GLY A 128 11.99 13.71 13.73
N PHE A 129 12.15 12.43 14.07
CA PHE A 129 13.41 11.78 14.45
C PHE A 129 14.01 12.23 15.81
N ASP A 130 13.29 13.02 16.61
CA ASP A 130 13.70 13.38 17.96
C ASP A 130 13.32 12.29 18.97
N ARG A 131 14.09 11.18 18.94
CA ARG A 131 13.92 10.00 19.81
C ARG A 131 15.25 9.32 20.11
N ALA A 132 15.21 8.35 21.04
CA ALA A 132 16.38 7.50 21.34
C ALA A 132 16.91 6.82 20.07
N TRP A 133 18.23 6.79 19.95
CA TRP A 133 18.95 6.36 18.76
C TRP A 133 18.52 5.01 18.14
N PRO A 134 18.09 3.98 18.90
CA PRO A 134 17.69 2.70 18.28
C PRO A 134 16.47 2.85 17.37
N TYR A 135 15.51 3.67 17.77
CA TYR A 135 14.28 3.93 16.98
C TYR A 135 14.58 4.75 15.73
N VAL A 136 15.50 5.71 15.87
CA VAL A 136 15.96 6.52 14.74
C VAL A 136 16.73 5.64 13.75
N ALA A 137 17.65 4.81 14.24
CA ALA A 137 18.43 3.89 13.42
C ALA A 137 17.51 2.90 12.66
N TRP A 138 16.45 2.40 13.32
CA TRP A 138 15.46 1.54 12.70
C TRP A 138 14.70 2.27 11.57
N ALA A 139 14.18 3.46 11.83
CA ALA A 139 13.45 4.26 10.84
C ALA A 139 14.33 4.63 9.63
N VAL A 140 15.56 5.06 9.88
CA VAL A 140 16.55 5.37 8.83
C VAL A 140 16.92 4.11 8.05
N GLY A 141 17.15 2.99 8.72
CA GLY A 141 17.43 1.70 8.09
C GLY A 141 16.31 1.27 7.13
N LEU A 142 15.05 1.44 7.51
CA LEU A 142 13.89 1.17 6.66
C LEU A 142 13.80 2.13 5.45
N LEU A 143 14.17 3.40 5.64
CA LEU A 143 14.23 4.37 4.54
C LEU A 143 15.36 4.01 3.57
N LEU A 144 16.53 3.62 4.07
CA LEU A 144 17.65 3.15 3.24
C LEU A 144 17.29 1.86 2.48
N ALA A 145 16.60 0.91 3.12
CA ALA A 145 16.06 -0.26 2.42
C ALA A 145 15.08 0.16 1.29
N GLY A 146 14.29 1.22 1.53
CA GLY A 146 13.42 1.84 0.54
C GLY A 146 14.18 2.47 -0.64
N ALA A 147 15.42 2.89 -0.47
CA ALA A 147 16.27 3.39 -1.56
C ALA A 147 16.65 2.28 -2.56
N PHE A 148 16.78 1.04 -2.10
CA PHE A 148 17.11 -0.12 -2.94
C PHE A 148 15.89 -0.88 -3.46
N SER A 149 14.77 -0.86 -2.71
CA SER A 149 13.54 -1.56 -3.10
C SER A 149 12.34 -0.66 -2.83
N TYR A 150 11.59 -0.36 -3.87
CA TYR A 150 10.50 0.61 -3.85
C TYR A 150 9.46 0.28 -2.76
N LYS A 151 9.23 1.23 -1.81
CA LYS A 151 8.33 1.09 -0.65
C LYS A 151 8.54 -0.22 0.13
N PHE A 152 9.80 -0.57 0.41
CA PHE A 152 10.18 -1.83 1.04
C PHE A 152 9.38 -2.13 2.31
N PHE A 153 9.33 -1.20 3.27
CA PHE A 153 8.59 -1.37 4.52
C PHE A 153 7.09 -1.55 4.25
N CYS A 154 6.49 -0.65 3.48
CA CYS A 154 5.05 -0.68 3.19
C CYS A 154 4.62 -1.96 2.46
N ARG A 155 5.53 -2.56 1.69
CA ARG A 155 5.26 -3.76 0.91
C ARG A 155 5.41 -5.04 1.72
N TYR A 156 6.43 -5.13 2.57
CA TYR A 156 6.84 -6.40 3.16
C TYR A 156 6.74 -6.47 4.69
N LEU A 157 6.78 -5.35 5.39
CA LEU A 157 6.88 -5.33 6.85
C LEU A 157 5.72 -4.59 7.54
N CYS A 158 5.01 -3.71 6.83
CA CYS A 158 3.99 -2.88 7.45
C CYS A 158 2.75 -3.68 7.85
N PRO A 159 2.45 -3.83 9.17
CA PRO A 159 1.25 -4.52 9.64
C PRO A 159 -0.03 -3.76 9.28
N LEU A 160 0.00 -2.42 9.33
CA LEU A 160 -1.09 -1.60 8.82
C LEU A 160 -1.34 -1.87 7.33
N GLY A 161 -0.27 -1.97 6.52
CA GLY A 161 -0.36 -2.32 5.10
C GLY A 161 -0.98 -3.70 4.87
N ALA A 162 -0.76 -4.67 5.76
CA ALA A 162 -1.42 -5.97 5.74
C ALA A 162 -2.92 -5.86 6.06
N ALA A 163 -3.29 -5.11 7.11
CA ALA A 163 -4.69 -4.83 7.45
C ALA A 163 -5.43 -4.15 6.29
N MET A 164 -4.79 -3.15 5.66
CA MET A 164 -5.31 -2.45 4.48
C MET A 164 -5.49 -3.39 3.27
N ALA A 165 -4.57 -4.35 3.08
CA ALA A 165 -4.69 -5.34 2.00
C ALA A 165 -5.86 -6.30 2.23
N LEU A 166 -6.10 -6.71 3.47
CA LEU A 166 -7.28 -7.52 3.84
C LEU A 166 -8.58 -6.74 3.60
N GLY A 167 -8.66 -5.48 4.07
CA GLY A 167 -9.80 -4.61 3.81
C GLY A 167 -10.05 -4.38 2.33
N GLY A 168 -8.98 -4.21 1.55
CA GLY A 168 -9.04 -4.02 0.10
C GLY A 168 -9.59 -5.20 -0.69
N LYS A 169 -9.70 -6.40 -0.10
CA LYS A 169 -10.38 -7.56 -0.72
C LYS A 169 -11.89 -7.33 -0.89
N PHE A 170 -12.48 -6.48 -0.06
CA PHE A 170 -13.90 -6.13 -0.13
C PHE A 170 -14.22 -5.06 -1.18
N ARG A 171 -13.24 -4.61 -1.98
CA ARG A 171 -13.46 -3.62 -3.05
C ARG A 171 -14.54 -4.09 -4.03
N ARG A 172 -15.33 -3.13 -4.50
CA ARG A 172 -16.42 -3.38 -5.48
C ARG A 172 -15.99 -3.09 -6.91
N PHE A 173 -14.99 -2.23 -7.13
CA PHE A 173 -14.60 -1.78 -8.45
C PHE A 173 -13.14 -2.11 -8.77
N ASP A 174 -12.92 -2.77 -9.90
CA ASP A 174 -11.61 -2.98 -10.52
C ASP A 174 -11.36 -1.87 -11.54
N TRP A 175 -11.15 -0.65 -11.04
CA TRP A 175 -11.11 0.57 -11.86
C TRP A 175 -9.84 0.73 -12.72
N LEU A 176 -8.80 -0.05 -12.48
CA LEU A 176 -7.60 -0.07 -13.29
C LEU A 176 -7.81 -0.96 -14.52
N VAL A 177 -8.40 -0.40 -15.54
CA VAL A 177 -8.81 -1.11 -16.75
C VAL A 177 -7.63 -1.61 -17.56
N ARG A 178 -7.79 -2.78 -18.19
CA ARG A 178 -6.82 -3.41 -19.08
C ARG A 178 -7.43 -3.69 -20.43
N ARG A 179 -6.59 -3.63 -21.50
CA ARG A 179 -6.98 -4.07 -22.83
C ARG A 179 -6.81 -5.58 -22.96
N ALA A 180 -7.48 -6.19 -23.92
CA ALA A 180 -7.37 -7.63 -24.19
C ALA A 180 -5.93 -8.06 -24.51
N GLU A 181 -5.13 -7.16 -25.10
CA GLU A 181 -3.73 -7.41 -25.45
C GLU A 181 -2.76 -7.26 -24.27
N CYS A 182 -3.22 -6.73 -23.12
CA CYS A 182 -2.42 -6.66 -21.92
C CYS A 182 -2.19 -8.07 -21.37
N GLY A 183 -0.92 -8.44 -21.19
CA GLY A 183 -0.55 -9.78 -20.77
C GLY A 183 -0.09 -10.67 -21.91
N LYS A 184 -0.81 -10.71 -23.03
CA LYS A 184 -0.45 -11.48 -24.22
C LYS A 184 -0.91 -10.73 -25.46
N PRO A 185 -0.01 -10.11 -26.26
CA PRO A 185 1.47 -10.16 -26.16
C PRO A 185 2.11 -9.05 -25.35
N CYS A 186 1.37 -8.00 -24.91
CA CYS A 186 1.96 -6.79 -24.35
C CYS A 186 2.29 -6.92 -22.87
N GLN A 187 3.57 -6.72 -22.50
CA GLN A 187 4.06 -6.75 -21.13
C GLN A 187 4.64 -5.40 -20.64
N THR A 188 4.45 -4.32 -21.39
CA THR A 188 5.10 -3.01 -21.13
C THR A 188 4.81 -2.49 -19.73
N CYS A 189 3.54 -2.42 -19.35
CA CYS A 189 3.14 -1.93 -18.02
C CYS A 189 3.66 -2.83 -16.89
N ARG A 190 3.73 -4.14 -17.11
CA ARG A 190 4.28 -5.09 -16.13
C ARG A 190 5.76 -4.84 -15.86
N HIS A 191 6.57 -4.64 -16.92
CA HIS A 191 7.99 -4.36 -16.76
C HIS A 191 8.27 -3.01 -16.10
N ARG A 192 7.37 -2.04 -16.32
CA ARG A 192 7.48 -0.70 -15.72
C ARG A 192 6.88 -0.61 -14.32
N CYS A 193 6.07 -1.58 -13.90
CA CYS A 193 5.49 -1.57 -12.56
C CYS A 193 6.58 -1.73 -11.49
N GLN A 194 6.76 -0.70 -10.66
CA GLN A 194 7.74 -0.71 -9.57
C GLN A 194 7.38 -1.69 -8.45
N TYR A 195 6.10 -2.06 -8.36
CA TYR A 195 5.56 -2.91 -7.29
C TYR A 195 5.39 -4.37 -7.72
N ASP A 196 5.71 -4.74 -8.97
CA ASP A 196 5.45 -6.07 -9.54
C ASP A 196 3.99 -6.55 -9.34
N ALA A 197 3.06 -5.59 -9.25
CA ALA A 197 1.64 -5.87 -9.01
C ALA A 197 0.88 -6.33 -10.27
N ILE A 198 1.52 -6.37 -11.43
CA ILE A 198 0.91 -6.81 -12.69
C ILE A 198 1.42 -8.20 -13.05
N GLU A 199 0.50 -9.14 -13.21
CA GLU A 199 0.81 -10.53 -13.58
C GLU A 199 1.16 -10.68 -15.07
N ARG A 200 1.62 -11.88 -15.46
CA ARG A 200 1.87 -12.20 -16.88
C ARG A 200 0.60 -12.24 -17.72
N SER A 201 -0.53 -12.58 -17.11
CA SER A 201 -1.86 -12.53 -17.73
C SER A 201 -2.30 -11.11 -18.10
N GLY A 202 -1.72 -10.08 -17.46
CA GLY A 202 -2.13 -8.69 -17.56
C GLY A 202 -2.96 -8.24 -16.36
N ASP A 203 -3.39 -9.15 -15.51
CA ASP A 203 -4.21 -8.85 -14.33
C ASP A 203 -3.44 -8.09 -13.27
N ILE A 204 -4.15 -7.26 -12.50
CA ILE A 204 -3.57 -6.45 -11.45
C ILE A 204 -3.90 -7.08 -10.10
N ARG A 205 -2.85 -7.45 -9.35
CA ARG A 205 -2.99 -7.84 -7.96
C ARG A 205 -3.16 -6.59 -7.09
N TYR A 206 -4.38 -6.27 -6.76
CA TYR A 206 -4.70 -5.09 -5.95
C TYR A 206 -4.12 -5.16 -4.53
N ASP A 207 -3.85 -6.35 -4.01
CA ASP A 207 -3.19 -6.56 -2.72
C ASP A 207 -1.75 -6.05 -2.70
N ASP A 208 -1.11 -5.93 -3.87
CA ASP A 208 0.24 -5.39 -4.04
C ASP A 208 0.26 -4.04 -4.75
N CYS A 209 -0.87 -3.61 -5.31
CA CYS A 209 -0.97 -2.36 -6.06
C CYS A 209 -1.12 -1.16 -5.13
N PHE A 210 -0.23 -0.18 -5.29
CA PHE A 210 -0.28 1.11 -4.58
C PHE A 210 -0.99 2.21 -5.38
N GLN A 211 -1.59 1.87 -6.51
CA GLN A 211 -2.36 2.81 -7.35
C GLN A 211 -1.57 4.08 -7.72
N CYS A 212 -0.30 3.91 -8.08
CA CYS A 212 0.58 5.01 -8.50
C CYS A 212 0.19 5.63 -9.85
N LEU A 213 -0.73 5.02 -10.58
CA LEU A 213 -1.27 5.45 -11.87
C LEU A 213 -0.29 5.41 -13.05
N ASP A 214 0.96 4.99 -12.89
CA ASP A 214 1.93 4.90 -14.00
C ASP A 214 1.41 4.05 -15.15
N CYS A 215 0.78 2.90 -14.83
CA CYS A 215 0.21 2.05 -15.85
C CYS A 215 -0.99 2.69 -16.56
N VAL A 216 -1.75 3.55 -15.87
CA VAL A 216 -2.86 4.32 -16.45
C VAL A 216 -2.29 5.38 -17.39
N GLY A 217 -1.25 6.12 -16.97
CA GLY A 217 -0.57 7.09 -17.81
C GLY A 217 0.02 6.48 -19.09
N ILE A 218 0.67 5.31 -18.97
CA ILE A 218 1.17 4.58 -20.16
C ILE A 218 0.01 4.15 -21.07
N HIS A 219 -1.08 3.71 -20.48
CA HIS A 219 -2.21 3.15 -21.18
C HIS A 219 -3.05 4.22 -21.89
N ALA A 220 -3.11 5.43 -21.32
CA ALA A 220 -3.78 6.59 -21.91
C ALA A 220 -2.96 7.26 -23.02
N ASP A 221 -1.64 7.09 -23.02
CA ASP A 221 -0.75 7.72 -23.98
C ASP A 221 -0.63 6.87 -25.27
N PRO A 222 -1.13 7.37 -26.41
CA PRO A 222 -1.03 6.66 -27.71
C PRO A 222 0.41 6.39 -28.15
N GLN A 223 1.38 7.17 -27.67
CA GLN A 223 2.80 7.01 -28.04
C GLN A 223 3.54 6.02 -27.13
N ARG A 224 2.98 5.69 -25.95
CA ARG A 224 3.59 4.77 -24.97
C ARG A 224 2.93 3.41 -24.93
N CYS A 225 1.64 3.34 -25.25
CA CYS A 225 0.91 2.10 -25.25
C CYS A 225 1.19 1.29 -26.52
N ALA A 226 1.97 0.23 -26.42
CA ALA A 226 2.37 -0.58 -27.57
C ALA A 226 1.18 -1.14 -28.41
N PRO A 227 0.08 -1.66 -27.82
CA PRO A 227 -1.10 -2.03 -28.60
C PRO A 227 -1.69 -0.86 -29.39
N VAL A 228 -1.81 0.31 -28.81
CA VAL A 228 -2.36 1.51 -29.48
C VAL A 228 -1.47 1.94 -30.64
N LEU A 229 -0.16 1.96 -30.45
CA LEU A 229 0.81 2.23 -31.52
C LEU A 229 0.64 1.29 -32.71
N LEU A 230 0.41 0.01 -32.44
CA LEU A 230 0.20 -1.00 -33.50
C LEU A 230 -1.14 -0.82 -34.20
N TYR A 231 -2.19 -0.44 -33.48
CA TYR A 231 -3.51 -0.15 -34.08
C TYR A 231 -3.47 1.09 -34.94
N VAL A 232 -2.88 2.18 -34.44
CA VAL A 232 -2.74 3.43 -35.19
C VAL A 232 -1.93 3.20 -36.47
N LYS A 233 -0.81 2.47 -36.39
CA LYS A 233 0.00 2.12 -37.58
C LYS A 233 -0.75 1.27 -38.60
N LYS A 234 -1.74 0.47 -38.15
CA LYS A 234 -2.57 -0.38 -39.03
C LYS A 234 -3.87 0.30 -39.49
N GLY A 235 -4.06 1.59 -39.18
CA GLY A 235 -5.27 2.34 -39.53
C GLY A 235 -6.54 1.82 -38.81
N ARG A 236 -6.40 1.12 -37.71
CA ARG A 236 -7.53 0.61 -36.92
C ARG A 236 -7.89 1.58 -35.81
N THR A 237 -9.19 1.77 -35.57
CA THR A 237 -9.70 2.54 -34.44
C THR A 237 -9.47 1.78 -33.13
N VAL A 238 -8.98 2.50 -32.11
CA VAL A 238 -8.77 1.95 -30.77
C VAL A 238 -10.12 1.84 -30.07
N THR A 239 -10.49 0.64 -29.64
CA THR A 239 -11.74 0.43 -28.88
C THR A 239 -11.67 1.18 -27.55
N PRO A 240 -12.71 1.96 -27.17
CA PRO A 240 -12.78 2.53 -25.84
C PRO A 240 -12.71 1.45 -24.78
N LEU A 241 -12.10 1.78 -23.64
CA LEU A 241 -11.96 0.81 -22.55
C LEU A 241 -13.34 0.59 -21.89
N PRO A 242 -13.73 -0.67 -21.65
CA PRO A 242 -14.89 -0.93 -20.81
C PRO A 242 -14.61 -0.46 -19.37
N VAL A 243 -15.59 0.11 -18.71
CA VAL A 243 -15.52 0.38 -17.26
C VAL A 243 -15.79 -0.96 -16.56
N PRO A 244 -14.82 -1.56 -15.87
CA PRO A 244 -15.03 -2.86 -15.26
C PRO A 244 -15.84 -2.71 -13.98
N VAL A 245 -16.96 -3.39 -13.95
CA VAL A 245 -17.71 -3.70 -12.74
C VAL A 245 -17.34 -5.12 -12.34
N ARG A 246 -16.87 -5.32 -11.13
CA ARG A 246 -16.60 -6.66 -10.61
C ARG A 246 -17.93 -7.40 -10.45
N THR A 247 -18.14 -8.44 -11.23
CA THR A 247 -19.24 -9.37 -11.00
C THR A 247 -18.91 -10.21 -9.77
N ALA A 248 -19.92 -10.52 -8.96
CA ALA A 248 -19.78 -11.22 -7.67
C ALA A 248 -19.11 -12.61 -7.76
N ASP A 249 -18.99 -13.16 -8.97
CA ASP A 249 -18.53 -14.52 -9.23
C ASP A 249 -17.00 -14.69 -9.30
N ALA A 250 -16.21 -13.64 -9.04
CA ALA A 250 -14.74 -13.70 -9.09
C ALA A 250 -14.08 -13.93 -7.74
N VAL A 251 -14.83 -14.38 -6.72
CA VAL A 251 -14.34 -14.73 -5.38
C VAL A 251 -14.61 -16.22 -5.14
N SER A 252 -13.93 -17.06 -5.88
CA SER A 252 -13.77 -18.50 -5.57
C SER A 252 -12.29 -18.83 -5.45
#